data_5f299845da75e369fff7c28220ab9296
#
_entry.id   5f299845da75e369fff7c28220ab9296
#
_cell.length_a   1.000
_cell.length_b   1.000
_cell.length_c   1.000
_cell.angle_alpha   90.00
_cell.angle_beta   90.00
_cell.angle_gamma   90.00
#
_symmetry.space_group_name_H-M   'P 1'
#
loop_
_entity.id
_entity.type
_entity.pdbx_description
1 polymer ?
#
loop_
_entity_poly.entity_id
_entity_poly.type
_entity_poly.pdbx_seq_one_letter_code
_entity_poly.pdbx_strand_id
1 'polypeptide(L)'
;MRRRHLLLASLAAPAIARAQNWPDRPIRFIVPFPPGGSTDVLSRVLCEALAARLGQPVIPENRAGAAGNVGVEAIARARPDGYTIGISTIGPLSAHLALYPTLPFDPRNDFVYLADLYEIPNVFVVNPRSGIGSVADFVTRAKARPGELTFGTPGNGTTGHLGTEFFSRRAGIQLTHVPYRTGAVAVQDLIAGRIDMMFDNLPTITGQIAGGAITPLAVSTARRWPGLPNVPTMMEAGFPDFDVTSWSGMLGPKGLPDPIARRLTDEAIRIGQDPAFVARYREMGALATMKGPDVLRARVEAEIPRWAEVVRASGARLE
;
A
#
# COMPACT_ATOMS: atom_id res chain seq x y z
N MET A 1 -45.32 65.77 -8.41
CA MET A 1 -45.08 64.44 -8.93
C MET A 1 -43.58 64.29 -9.25
N ARG A 2 -42.93 63.19 -8.94
CA ARG A 2 -41.50 62.79 -9.18
C ARG A 2 -40.51 63.04 -8.02
N ARG A 3 -40.65 62.30 -6.95
CA ARG A 3 -39.63 62.11 -5.89
C ARG A 3 -39.63 60.69 -5.29
N ARG A 4 -40.02 59.62 -6.05
CA ARG A 4 -40.22 58.24 -5.50
C ARG A 4 -39.41 57.16 -6.21
N HIS A 5 -38.41 57.43 -7.04
CA HIS A 5 -37.68 56.40 -7.82
C HIS A 5 -36.17 56.34 -7.57
N LEU A 6 -35.65 56.82 -6.44
CA LEU A 6 -34.20 56.85 -6.21
C LEU A 6 -33.71 55.98 -5.02
N LEU A 7 -34.51 55.03 -4.53
CA LEU A 7 -34.11 54.21 -3.35
C LEU A 7 -34.02 52.70 -3.61
N LEU A 8 -33.93 52.21 -4.85
CA LEU A 8 -33.86 50.76 -5.14
C LEU A 8 -32.58 50.32 -5.89
N ALA A 9 -31.54 51.17 -5.94
CA ALA A 9 -30.30 50.84 -6.72
C ALA A 9 -29.08 50.49 -5.87
N SER A 10 -29.20 50.20 -4.58
CA SER A 10 -28.03 50.03 -3.70
C SER A 10 -27.90 48.68 -2.98
N LEU A 11 -28.43 47.56 -3.51
CA LEU A 11 -28.36 46.23 -2.87
C LEU A 11 -27.76 45.13 -3.77
N ALA A 12 -27.10 45.48 -4.86
CA ALA A 12 -26.28 44.54 -5.62
C ALA A 12 -24.78 44.72 -5.28
N ALA A 13 -24.43 44.55 -4.00
CA ALA A 13 -23.04 44.30 -3.66
C ALA A 13 -22.69 42.93 -4.23
N PRO A 14 -21.68 42.80 -5.14
CA PRO A 14 -21.22 41.49 -5.56
C PRO A 14 -20.78 40.76 -4.28
N ALA A 15 -21.43 39.64 -3.96
CA ALA A 15 -20.87 38.67 -3.01
C ALA A 15 -19.52 38.29 -3.55
N ILE A 16 -18.45 38.90 -3.04
CA ILE A 16 -17.09 38.42 -3.26
C ILE A 16 -17.12 37.03 -2.67
N ALA A 17 -17.28 36.01 -3.56
CA ALA A 17 -17.06 34.65 -3.20
C ALA A 17 -15.60 34.59 -2.74
N ARG A 18 -15.37 34.70 -1.43
CA ARG A 18 -14.09 34.38 -0.84
C ARG A 18 -13.80 32.98 -1.31
N ALA A 19 -12.83 32.84 -2.18
CA ALA A 19 -12.23 31.55 -2.48
C ALA A 19 -11.95 30.94 -1.11
N GLN A 20 -12.77 29.95 -0.73
CA GLN A 20 -12.64 29.28 0.55
C GLN A 20 -11.21 28.76 0.60
N ASN A 21 -10.40 29.27 1.55
CA ASN A 21 -9.02 28.80 1.71
C ASN A 21 -9.09 27.33 2.12
N TRP A 22 -9.07 26.45 1.14
CA TRP A 22 -8.98 25.02 1.40
C TRP A 22 -7.56 24.68 1.85
N PRO A 23 -7.35 23.85 2.89
CA PRO A 23 -8.37 23.33 3.83
C PRO A 23 -8.67 24.31 4.98
N ASP A 24 -9.94 24.39 5.42
CA ASP A 24 -10.41 25.18 6.58
C ASP A 24 -10.82 24.32 7.78
N ARG A 25 -10.75 22.99 7.64
CA ARG A 25 -11.11 21.99 8.65
C ARG A 25 -10.29 20.72 8.49
N PRO A 26 -10.31 19.79 9.46
CA PRO A 26 -9.56 18.52 9.36
C PRO A 26 -9.90 17.69 8.13
N ILE A 27 -8.87 17.06 7.56
CA ILE A 27 -8.95 16.14 6.43
C ILE A 27 -8.91 14.72 6.95
N ARG A 28 -9.83 13.86 6.49
CA ARG A 28 -9.84 12.42 6.75
C ARG A 28 -8.94 11.72 5.73
N PHE A 29 -7.98 10.96 6.21
CA PHE A 29 -7.09 10.15 5.38
C PHE A 29 -7.42 8.68 5.55
N ILE A 30 -8.12 8.07 4.57
CA ILE A 30 -8.54 6.68 4.64
C ILE A 30 -7.33 5.76 4.47
N VAL A 31 -7.13 4.87 5.44
CA VAL A 31 -6.14 3.81 5.43
C VAL A 31 -6.87 2.47 5.29
N PRO A 32 -6.71 1.73 4.16
CA PRO A 32 -7.56 0.57 3.84
C PRO A 32 -7.17 -0.72 4.58
N PHE A 33 -6.32 -0.63 5.59
CA PHE A 33 -5.82 -1.78 6.36
C PHE A 33 -5.94 -1.56 7.87
N PRO A 34 -5.88 -2.64 8.67
CA PRO A 34 -5.94 -2.54 10.14
C PRO A 34 -4.79 -1.70 10.71
N PRO A 35 -4.97 -1.11 11.91
CA PRO A 35 -3.91 -0.43 12.62
C PRO A 35 -2.68 -1.32 12.85
N GLY A 36 -1.48 -0.72 12.83
CA GLY A 36 -0.20 -1.38 13.08
C GLY A 36 0.41 -2.14 11.91
N GLY A 37 -0.29 -2.25 10.77
CA GLY A 37 0.30 -2.77 9.53
C GLY A 37 1.18 -1.74 8.82
N SER A 38 1.98 -2.19 7.84
CA SER A 38 2.92 -1.33 7.09
C SER A 38 2.25 -0.07 6.51
N THR A 39 1.08 -0.24 5.90
CA THR A 39 0.34 0.90 5.32
C THR A 39 -0.12 1.88 6.39
N ASP A 40 -0.58 1.42 7.56
CA ASP A 40 -1.03 2.30 8.64
C ASP A 40 0.12 3.11 9.24
N VAL A 41 1.23 2.46 9.59
CA VAL A 41 2.35 3.15 10.25
C VAL A 41 3.02 4.18 9.33
N LEU A 42 3.17 3.86 8.05
CA LEU A 42 3.69 4.81 7.05
C LEU A 42 2.69 5.95 6.76
N SER A 43 1.38 5.66 6.72
CA SER A 43 0.36 6.70 6.53
C SER A 43 0.30 7.69 7.69
N ARG A 44 0.52 7.25 8.94
CA ARG A 44 0.55 8.16 10.11
C ARG A 44 1.67 9.19 10.00
N VAL A 45 2.86 8.76 9.59
CA VAL A 45 4.01 9.65 9.34
C VAL A 45 3.70 10.63 8.20
N LEU A 46 3.06 10.16 7.12
CA LEU A 46 2.64 11.04 6.02
C LEU A 46 1.57 12.05 6.47
N CYS A 47 0.56 11.61 7.23
CA CYS A 47 -0.49 12.48 7.74
C CYS A 47 0.06 13.59 8.65
N GLU A 48 1.03 13.27 9.51
CA GLU A 48 1.75 14.24 10.35
C GLU A 48 2.44 15.30 9.47
N ALA A 49 3.18 14.88 8.45
CA ALA A 49 3.86 15.78 7.54
C ALA A 49 2.89 16.63 6.70
N LEU A 50 1.80 16.03 6.18
CA LEU A 50 0.77 16.75 5.44
C LEU A 50 0.06 17.78 6.33
N ALA A 51 -0.25 17.44 7.59
CA ALA A 51 -0.90 18.36 8.51
C ALA A 51 -0.04 19.60 8.78
N ALA A 52 1.27 19.44 8.97
CA ALA A 52 2.20 20.55 9.16
C ALA A 52 2.23 21.49 7.95
N ARG A 53 2.09 20.96 6.73
CA ARG A 53 2.17 21.74 5.48
C ARG A 53 0.83 22.36 5.07
N LEU A 54 -0.27 21.69 5.37
CA LEU A 54 -1.63 22.16 5.03
C LEU A 54 -2.21 23.10 6.09
N GLY A 55 -1.64 23.14 7.31
CA GLY A 55 -2.13 23.96 8.41
C GLY A 55 -3.43 23.46 9.04
N GLN A 56 -3.85 22.24 8.70
CA GLN A 56 -5.04 21.58 9.25
C GLN A 56 -4.71 20.12 9.59
N PRO A 57 -5.34 19.55 10.63
CA PRO A 57 -5.15 18.15 10.96
C PRO A 57 -5.48 17.23 9.77
N VAL A 58 -4.58 16.25 9.49
CA VAL A 58 -4.84 15.14 8.57
C VAL A 58 -4.95 13.89 9.41
N ILE A 59 -6.16 13.34 9.52
CA ILE A 59 -6.51 12.30 10.49
C ILE A 59 -6.58 10.95 9.78
N PRO A 60 -5.68 10.00 10.08
CA PRO A 60 -5.74 8.66 9.52
C PRO A 60 -6.93 7.89 10.10
N GLU A 61 -7.78 7.34 9.22
CA GLU A 61 -8.94 6.53 9.55
C GLU A 61 -8.80 5.14 8.93
N ASN A 62 -8.65 4.12 9.77
CA ASN A 62 -8.52 2.74 9.31
C ASN A 62 -9.89 2.17 8.89
N ARG A 63 -10.02 1.77 7.62
CA ARG A 63 -11.19 1.08 7.05
C ARG A 63 -10.75 -0.21 6.40
N ALA A 64 -10.53 -1.22 7.22
CA ALA A 64 -10.05 -2.52 6.77
C ALA A 64 -11.20 -3.40 6.23
N GLY A 65 -10.87 -4.28 5.31
CA GLY A 65 -11.77 -5.32 4.77
C GLY A 65 -11.44 -5.66 3.31
N ALA A 66 -11.68 -6.91 2.91
CA ALA A 66 -11.46 -7.43 1.56
C ALA A 66 -10.10 -7.01 0.97
N ALA A 67 -9.00 -7.23 1.71
CA ALA A 67 -7.63 -6.84 1.34
C ALA A 67 -7.50 -5.37 0.91
N GLY A 68 -8.26 -4.47 1.54
CA GLY A 68 -8.22 -3.03 1.30
C GLY A 68 -9.36 -2.49 0.43
N ASN A 69 -10.14 -3.34 -0.24
CA ASN A 69 -11.21 -2.89 -1.13
C ASN A 69 -12.26 -2.03 -0.41
N VAL A 70 -12.62 -2.35 0.84
CA VAL A 70 -13.59 -1.58 1.65
C VAL A 70 -13.12 -0.13 1.87
N GLY A 71 -11.85 0.06 2.21
CA GLY A 71 -11.29 1.40 2.41
C GLY A 71 -11.16 2.18 1.11
N VAL A 72 -10.76 1.52 0.03
CA VAL A 72 -10.62 2.15 -1.29
C VAL A 72 -11.99 2.53 -1.87
N GLU A 73 -13.03 1.71 -1.68
CA GLU A 73 -14.41 2.07 -2.01
C GLU A 73 -14.87 3.33 -1.24
N ALA A 74 -14.50 3.44 0.05
CA ALA A 74 -14.84 4.62 0.83
C ALA A 74 -14.18 5.91 0.30
N ILE A 75 -13.00 5.82 -0.32
CA ILE A 75 -12.38 6.95 -1.04
C ILE A 75 -13.18 7.25 -2.31
N ALA A 76 -13.48 6.23 -3.14
CA ALA A 76 -14.22 6.41 -4.39
C ALA A 76 -15.58 7.10 -4.19
N ARG A 77 -16.29 6.73 -3.11
CA ARG A 77 -17.64 7.25 -2.78
C ARG A 77 -17.64 8.54 -1.96
N ALA A 78 -16.46 9.08 -1.63
CA ALA A 78 -16.39 10.32 -0.86
C ALA A 78 -16.84 11.52 -1.69
N ARG A 79 -17.26 12.60 -1.01
CA ARG A 79 -17.52 13.88 -1.68
C ARG A 79 -16.21 14.45 -2.24
N PRO A 80 -16.21 14.98 -3.47
CA PRO A 80 -15.01 15.49 -4.11
C PRO A 80 -14.66 16.91 -3.63
N ASP A 81 -14.65 17.12 -2.32
CA ASP A 81 -14.40 18.42 -1.67
C ASP A 81 -12.99 18.51 -1.03
N GLY A 82 -12.19 17.43 -1.15
CA GLY A 82 -10.83 17.34 -0.62
C GLY A 82 -10.74 17.03 0.87
N TYR A 83 -11.85 16.86 1.59
CA TYR A 83 -11.84 16.54 3.03
C TYR A 83 -11.89 15.03 3.33
N THR A 84 -11.98 14.22 2.31
CA THR A 84 -11.75 12.77 2.39
C THR A 84 -10.87 12.36 1.23
N ILE A 85 -9.65 11.97 1.54
CA ILE A 85 -8.66 11.41 0.63
C ILE A 85 -8.12 10.13 1.27
N GLY A 86 -7.22 9.44 0.65
CA GLY A 86 -6.63 8.26 1.29
C GLY A 86 -5.51 7.63 0.48
N ILE A 87 -5.09 6.48 0.96
CA ILE A 87 -4.05 5.66 0.35
C ILE A 87 -4.67 4.42 -0.25
N SER A 88 -4.11 3.95 -1.36
CA SER A 88 -4.35 2.61 -1.88
C SER A 88 -3.03 1.91 -2.20
N THR A 89 -3.10 0.62 -2.36
CA THR A 89 -1.95 -0.25 -2.62
C THR A 89 -2.12 -0.99 -3.94
N ILE A 90 -1.09 -1.71 -4.34
CA ILE A 90 -1.05 -2.53 -5.56
C ILE A 90 -2.25 -3.49 -5.68
N GLY A 91 -2.73 -4.10 -4.58
CA GLY A 91 -3.88 -5.01 -4.60
C GLY A 91 -5.11 -4.34 -5.23
N PRO A 92 -5.76 -3.38 -4.53
CA PRO A 92 -6.96 -2.72 -5.02
C PRO A 92 -6.77 -1.94 -6.33
N LEU A 93 -5.56 -1.42 -6.62
CA LEU A 93 -5.32 -0.64 -7.83
C LEU A 93 -5.01 -1.49 -9.06
N SER A 94 -4.60 -2.76 -8.90
CA SER A 94 -4.21 -3.60 -10.04
C SER A 94 -4.58 -5.07 -9.89
N ALA A 95 -4.05 -5.80 -8.90
CA ALA A 95 -4.18 -7.25 -8.80
C ALA A 95 -5.63 -7.71 -8.61
N HIS A 96 -6.43 -6.95 -7.89
CA HIS A 96 -7.81 -7.30 -7.56
C HIS A 96 -8.76 -7.26 -8.76
N LEU A 97 -8.42 -6.55 -9.83
CA LEU A 97 -9.17 -6.59 -11.10
C LEU A 97 -9.21 -8.01 -11.71
N ALA A 98 -8.18 -8.82 -11.47
CA ALA A 98 -8.13 -10.19 -11.95
C ALA A 98 -8.53 -11.22 -10.88
N LEU A 99 -8.50 -10.83 -9.60
CA LEU A 99 -8.72 -11.73 -8.47
C LEU A 99 -10.19 -11.79 -8.03
N TYR A 100 -10.89 -10.65 -8.07
CA TYR A 100 -12.29 -10.56 -7.66
C TYR A 100 -13.22 -10.58 -8.88
N PRO A 101 -14.33 -11.32 -8.83
CA PRO A 101 -15.33 -11.32 -9.91
C PRO A 101 -15.92 -9.92 -10.16
N THR A 102 -16.10 -9.15 -9.10
CA THR A 102 -16.60 -7.77 -9.15
C THR A 102 -15.89 -6.93 -8.11
N LEU A 103 -15.51 -5.70 -8.49
CA LEU A 103 -15.01 -4.69 -7.56
C LEU A 103 -16.05 -3.57 -7.43
N PRO A 104 -16.23 -2.97 -6.22
CA PRO A 104 -17.18 -1.88 -6.01
C PRO A 104 -16.68 -0.53 -6.53
N PHE A 105 -15.54 -0.49 -7.22
CA PHE A 105 -14.91 0.67 -7.85
C PHE A 105 -14.08 0.25 -9.06
N ASP A 106 -13.85 1.17 -9.99
CA ASP A 106 -12.89 1.01 -11.08
C ASP A 106 -11.63 1.84 -10.78
N PRO A 107 -10.47 1.20 -10.55
CA PRO A 107 -9.24 1.93 -10.27
C PRO A 107 -8.83 2.91 -11.37
N ARG A 108 -9.24 2.70 -12.63
CA ARG A 108 -8.92 3.58 -13.75
C ARG A 108 -9.75 4.85 -13.81
N ASN A 109 -11.02 4.79 -13.33
CA ASN A 109 -12.02 5.81 -13.62
C ASN A 109 -12.64 6.50 -12.39
N ASP A 110 -12.52 5.93 -11.18
CA ASP A 110 -13.23 6.41 -10.00
C ASP A 110 -12.38 7.29 -9.07
N PHE A 111 -11.11 7.53 -9.45
CA PHE A 111 -10.16 8.28 -8.64
C PHE A 111 -9.47 9.40 -9.40
N VAL A 112 -9.11 10.44 -8.65
CA VAL A 112 -8.03 11.36 -9.00
C VAL A 112 -6.77 10.84 -8.33
N TYR A 113 -5.77 10.44 -9.13
CA TYR A 113 -4.44 10.09 -8.64
C TYR A 113 -3.73 11.35 -8.16
N LEU A 114 -3.13 11.30 -6.97
CA LEU A 114 -2.49 12.46 -6.35
C LEU A 114 -0.97 12.30 -6.28
N ALA A 115 -0.48 11.18 -5.75
CA ALA A 115 0.95 10.94 -5.67
C ALA A 115 1.26 9.43 -5.56
N ASP A 116 2.36 8.99 -6.17
CA ASP A 116 3.05 7.74 -5.85
C ASP A 116 3.84 7.97 -4.56
N LEU A 117 3.60 7.17 -3.51
CA LEU A 117 4.05 7.51 -2.17
C LEU A 117 5.33 6.81 -1.74
N TYR A 118 5.35 5.48 -1.86
CA TYR A 118 6.48 4.68 -1.39
C TYR A 118 6.52 3.28 -2.03
N GLU A 119 7.70 2.67 -1.92
CA GLU A 119 7.95 1.26 -2.19
C GLU A 119 8.45 0.56 -0.93
N ILE A 120 8.04 -0.70 -0.75
CA ILE A 120 8.49 -1.59 0.30
C ILE A 120 8.74 -2.99 -0.26
N PRO A 121 9.79 -3.71 0.17
CA PRO A 121 9.98 -5.09 -0.21
C PRO A 121 9.02 -6.00 0.56
N ASN A 122 8.60 -7.10 -0.06
CA ASN A 122 8.23 -8.28 0.71
C ASN A 122 9.52 -9.05 1.01
N VAL A 123 9.64 -9.55 2.22
CA VAL A 123 10.80 -10.33 2.66
C VAL A 123 10.36 -11.75 2.94
N PHE A 124 11.03 -12.71 2.32
CA PHE A 124 10.86 -14.11 2.62
C PHE A 124 11.53 -14.40 3.97
N VAL A 125 10.74 -14.72 4.98
CA VAL A 125 11.22 -14.97 6.34
C VAL A 125 10.78 -16.33 6.86
N VAL A 126 11.62 -16.93 7.69
CA VAL A 126 11.38 -18.22 8.37
C VAL A 126 11.73 -18.11 9.85
N ASN A 127 11.27 -19.08 10.64
CA ASN A 127 11.71 -19.22 12.01
C ASN A 127 13.18 -19.70 12.04
N PRO A 128 14.10 -19.06 12.78
CA PRO A 128 15.51 -19.48 12.86
C PRO A 128 15.68 -20.92 13.37
N ARG A 129 14.76 -21.40 14.23
CA ARG A 129 14.77 -22.77 14.74
C ARG A 129 14.41 -23.83 13.68
N SER A 130 13.90 -23.42 12.51
CA SER A 130 13.62 -24.34 11.41
C SER A 130 14.89 -24.95 10.83
N GLY A 131 16.06 -24.33 11.02
CA GLY A 131 17.31 -24.72 10.41
C GLY A 131 17.34 -24.51 8.88
N ILE A 132 16.43 -23.70 8.34
CA ILE A 132 16.41 -23.32 6.92
C ILE A 132 17.29 -22.10 6.73
N GLY A 133 18.36 -22.23 5.94
CA GLY A 133 19.35 -21.17 5.73
C GLY A 133 19.24 -20.46 4.38
N SER A 134 18.45 -20.99 3.45
CA SER A 134 18.30 -20.43 2.11
C SER A 134 16.93 -20.73 1.49
N VAL A 135 16.58 -20.00 0.42
CA VAL A 135 15.37 -20.29 -0.37
C VAL A 135 15.46 -21.69 -1.00
N ALA A 136 16.66 -22.12 -1.41
CA ALA A 136 16.88 -23.45 -1.99
C ALA A 136 16.61 -24.56 -0.96
N ASP A 137 17.04 -24.38 0.30
CA ASP A 137 16.75 -25.33 1.38
C ASP A 137 15.26 -25.41 1.66
N PHE A 138 14.56 -24.26 1.66
CA PHE A 138 13.10 -24.23 1.82
C PHE A 138 12.41 -25.03 0.71
N VAL A 139 12.79 -24.78 -0.55
CA VAL A 139 12.24 -25.50 -1.72
C VAL A 139 12.47 -27.00 -1.62
N THR A 140 13.68 -27.42 -1.21
CA THR A 140 14.01 -28.84 -1.04
C THR A 140 13.10 -29.51 0.00
N ARG A 141 12.88 -28.86 1.14
CA ARG A 141 11.97 -29.36 2.18
C ARG A 141 10.51 -29.38 1.74
N ALA A 142 10.06 -28.33 1.04
CA ALA A 142 8.68 -28.28 0.53
C ALA A 142 8.40 -29.37 -0.51
N LYS A 143 9.38 -29.67 -1.38
CA LYS A 143 9.27 -30.79 -2.34
C LYS A 143 9.23 -32.16 -1.68
N ALA A 144 9.93 -32.34 -0.56
CA ALA A 144 9.90 -33.59 0.20
C ALA A 144 8.58 -33.80 0.96
N ARG A 145 7.83 -32.73 1.23
CA ARG A 145 6.58 -32.75 2.00
C ARG A 145 5.51 -31.85 1.35
N PRO A 146 4.94 -32.26 0.18
CA PRO A 146 3.99 -31.43 -0.56
C PRO A 146 2.74 -31.11 0.27
N GLY A 147 2.41 -29.80 0.39
CA GLY A 147 1.24 -29.31 1.13
C GLY A 147 1.36 -29.30 2.66
N GLU A 148 2.47 -29.82 3.24
CA GLU A 148 2.63 -29.82 4.70
C GLU A 148 3.16 -28.48 5.24
N LEU A 149 4.06 -27.80 4.48
CA LEU A 149 4.59 -26.53 4.89
C LEU A 149 3.53 -25.44 4.72
N THR A 150 3.45 -24.57 5.73
CA THR A 150 2.46 -23.50 5.83
C THR A 150 3.07 -22.12 5.60
N PHE A 151 2.28 -21.21 5.03
CA PHE A 151 2.67 -19.81 4.95
C PHE A 151 1.58 -18.87 5.48
N GLY A 152 1.99 -17.89 6.28
CA GLY A 152 1.12 -16.87 6.84
C GLY A 152 1.08 -15.60 6.01
N THR A 153 -0.08 -14.96 5.93
CA THR A 153 -0.24 -13.64 5.29
C THR A 153 -1.24 -12.76 6.03
N PRO A 154 -1.22 -11.42 5.83
CA PRO A 154 -2.25 -10.54 6.38
C PRO A 154 -3.58 -10.58 5.60
N GLY A 155 -3.86 -11.70 4.92
CA GLY A 155 -5.13 -11.95 4.23
C GLY A 155 -4.99 -12.25 2.74
N ASN A 156 -6.07 -12.79 2.17
CA ASN A 156 -6.17 -13.16 0.77
C ASN A 156 -6.04 -11.92 -0.14
N GLY A 157 -5.29 -12.04 -1.26
CA GLY A 157 -5.13 -10.95 -2.23
C GLY A 157 -4.07 -9.92 -1.87
N THR A 158 -3.41 -10.02 -0.71
CA THR A 158 -2.25 -9.20 -0.36
C THR A 158 -1.02 -9.60 -1.18
N THR A 159 -0.02 -8.73 -1.27
CA THR A 159 1.24 -9.03 -1.99
C THR A 159 1.97 -10.23 -1.39
N GLY A 160 1.88 -10.42 -0.07
CA GLY A 160 2.42 -11.60 0.59
C GLY A 160 1.74 -12.90 0.14
N HIS A 161 0.41 -12.89 0.00
CA HIS A 161 -0.34 -14.03 -0.52
C HIS A 161 0.02 -14.32 -1.99
N LEU A 162 -0.21 -13.33 -2.86
CA LEU A 162 0.00 -13.50 -4.31
C LEU A 162 1.46 -13.78 -4.66
N GLY A 163 2.40 -13.14 -3.95
CA GLY A 163 3.85 -13.38 -4.11
C GLY A 163 4.25 -14.79 -3.70
N THR A 164 3.68 -15.33 -2.60
CA THR A 164 3.94 -16.71 -2.18
C THR A 164 3.35 -17.72 -3.15
N GLU A 165 2.14 -17.51 -3.65
CA GLU A 165 1.53 -18.36 -4.67
C GLU A 165 2.36 -18.35 -5.97
N PHE A 166 2.80 -17.18 -6.41
CA PHE A 166 3.67 -17.05 -7.57
C PHE A 166 5.01 -17.80 -7.38
N PHE A 167 5.63 -17.63 -6.20
CA PHE A 167 6.83 -18.39 -5.82
C PHE A 167 6.58 -19.89 -5.84
N SER A 168 5.52 -20.36 -5.20
CA SER A 168 5.20 -21.79 -5.09
C SER A 168 5.08 -22.47 -6.46
N ARG A 169 4.40 -21.81 -7.41
CA ARG A 169 4.30 -22.31 -8.78
C ARG A 169 5.62 -22.34 -9.50
N ARG A 170 6.43 -21.28 -9.39
CA ARG A 170 7.75 -21.23 -10.03
C ARG A 170 8.72 -22.25 -9.46
N ALA A 171 8.61 -22.52 -8.17
CA ALA A 171 9.44 -23.52 -7.49
C ALA A 171 8.94 -24.97 -7.69
N GLY A 172 7.71 -25.15 -8.19
CA GLY A 172 7.06 -26.46 -8.30
C GLY A 172 6.83 -27.11 -6.94
N ILE A 173 6.35 -26.31 -5.96
CA ILE A 173 6.05 -26.74 -4.59
C ILE A 173 4.58 -26.48 -4.25
N GLN A 174 4.09 -27.18 -3.24
CA GLN A 174 2.76 -26.97 -2.68
C GLN A 174 2.90 -26.52 -1.23
N LEU A 175 2.25 -25.40 -0.88
CA LEU A 175 2.21 -24.84 0.46
C LEU A 175 0.76 -24.65 0.90
N THR A 176 0.52 -24.72 2.22
CA THR A 176 -0.79 -24.47 2.80
C THR A 176 -0.89 -23.02 3.30
N HIS A 177 -1.83 -22.25 2.77
CA HIS A 177 -2.05 -20.85 3.15
C HIS A 177 -2.81 -20.75 4.48
N VAL A 178 -2.28 -19.90 5.37
CA VAL A 178 -2.92 -19.54 6.65
C VAL A 178 -3.17 -18.02 6.67
N PRO A 179 -4.40 -17.56 6.40
CA PRO A 179 -4.71 -16.14 6.42
C PRO A 179 -4.90 -15.62 7.85
N TYR A 180 -4.30 -14.49 8.15
CA TYR A 180 -4.41 -13.76 9.42
C TYR A 180 -5.10 -12.41 9.22
N ARG A 181 -5.58 -11.81 10.31
CA ARG A 181 -6.15 -10.45 10.29
C ARG A 181 -5.09 -9.37 10.01
N THR A 182 -3.85 -9.60 10.48
CA THR A 182 -2.71 -8.67 10.30
C THR A 182 -1.42 -9.45 10.16
N GLY A 183 -0.40 -8.86 9.51
CA GLY A 183 0.95 -9.43 9.44
C GLY A 183 1.56 -9.60 10.84
N ALA A 184 1.31 -8.67 11.77
CA ALA A 184 1.83 -8.75 13.13
C ALA A 184 1.39 -10.02 13.88
N VAL A 185 0.13 -10.46 13.69
CA VAL A 185 -0.37 -11.72 14.29
C VAL A 185 0.30 -12.93 13.63
N ALA A 186 0.43 -12.93 12.30
CA ALA A 186 1.10 -13.99 11.57
C ALA A 186 2.58 -14.13 12.00
N VAL A 187 3.29 -13.00 12.22
CA VAL A 187 4.68 -12.99 12.69
C VAL A 187 4.82 -13.67 14.07
N GLN A 188 3.86 -13.47 14.98
CA GLN A 188 3.90 -14.15 16.28
C GLN A 188 3.80 -15.68 16.12
N ASP A 189 2.96 -16.14 15.19
CA ASP A 189 2.83 -17.57 14.90
C ASP A 189 4.04 -18.13 14.15
N LEU A 190 4.71 -17.34 13.31
CA LEU A 190 6.00 -17.70 12.72
C LEU A 190 7.08 -17.86 13.79
N ILE A 191 7.20 -16.90 14.72
CA ILE A 191 8.15 -16.97 15.85
C ILE A 191 7.85 -18.17 16.76
N ALA A 192 6.58 -18.47 16.98
CA ALA A 192 6.16 -19.64 17.76
C ALA A 192 6.37 -20.98 17.02
N GLY A 193 6.65 -20.96 15.71
CA GLY A 193 6.79 -22.16 14.88
C GLY A 193 5.46 -22.83 14.51
N ARG A 194 4.35 -22.09 14.53
CA ARG A 194 3.02 -22.57 14.12
C ARG A 194 2.82 -22.47 12.62
N ILE A 195 3.55 -21.61 11.95
CA ILE A 195 3.68 -21.53 10.50
C ILE A 195 5.16 -21.56 10.11
N ASP A 196 5.46 -21.99 8.88
CA ASP A 196 6.83 -22.27 8.44
C ASP A 196 7.50 -21.05 7.79
N MET A 197 6.73 -20.21 7.08
CA MET A 197 7.25 -19.05 6.37
C MET A 197 6.24 -17.92 6.28
N MET A 198 6.76 -16.74 5.97
CA MET A 198 5.99 -15.59 5.51
C MET A 198 6.71 -14.88 4.37
N PHE A 199 5.93 -14.27 3.49
CA PHE A 199 6.37 -13.25 2.56
C PHE A 199 5.68 -11.95 3.00
N ASP A 200 6.35 -11.14 3.84
CA ASP A 200 5.69 -9.98 4.44
C ASP A 200 6.45 -8.68 4.19
N ASN A 201 5.72 -7.60 4.28
CA ASN A 201 6.25 -6.25 4.09
C ASN A 201 7.28 -5.89 5.17
N LEU A 202 8.45 -5.43 4.76
CA LEU A 202 9.57 -5.13 5.67
C LEU A 202 9.19 -4.23 6.85
N PRO A 203 8.40 -3.14 6.73
CA PRO A 203 8.02 -2.32 7.87
C PRO A 203 7.32 -3.08 9.01
N THR A 204 6.62 -4.17 8.70
CA THR A 204 5.93 -4.99 9.71
C THR A 204 6.91 -5.84 10.53
N ILE A 205 8.06 -6.21 9.95
CA ILE A 205 8.98 -7.24 10.47
C ILE A 205 10.41 -6.74 10.73
N THR A 206 10.69 -5.47 10.49
CA THR A 206 12.04 -4.87 10.68
C THR A 206 12.60 -5.16 12.08
N GLY A 207 11.80 -4.94 13.13
CA GLY A 207 12.23 -5.16 14.51
C GLY A 207 12.53 -6.63 14.81
N GLN A 208 11.75 -7.56 14.28
CA GLN A 208 11.93 -9.00 14.48
C GLN A 208 13.17 -9.54 13.73
N ILE A 209 13.45 -9.00 12.55
CA ILE A 209 14.70 -9.31 11.82
C ILE A 209 15.90 -8.77 12.60
N ALA A 210 15.87 -7.51 13.03
CA ALA A 210 16.95 -6.88 13.78
C ALA A 210 17.22 -7.60 15.11
N GLY A 211 16.17 -8.07 15.78
CA GLY A 211 16.26 -8.86 17.03
C GLY A 211 16.58 -10.34 16.83
N GLY A 212 16.75 -10.83 15.60
CA GLY A 212 17.04 -12.23 15.31
C GLY A 212 15.89 -13.20 15.60
N ALA A 213 14.68 -12.70 15.83
CA ALA A 213 13.51 -13.53 16.09
C ALA A 213 12.98 -14.27 14.85
N ILE A 214 13.27 -13.74 13.66
CA ILE A 214 13.00 -14.36 12.37
C ILE A 214 14.21 -14.18 11.44
N THR A 215 14.40 -15.12 10.51
CA THR A 215 15.53 -15.14 9.57
C THR A 215 15.05 -14.71 8.18
N PRO A 216 15.56 -13.60 7.61
CA PRO A 216 15.29 -13.23 6.23
C PRO A 216 16.13 -14.09 5.27
N LEU A 217 15.48 -14.71 4.29
CA LEU A 217 16.13 -15.53 3.26
C LEU A 217 16.30 -14.81 1.94
N ALA A 218 15.34 -13.98 1.54
CA ALA A 218 15.39 -13.19 0.31
C ALA A 218 14.45 -11.99 0.38
N VAL A 219 14.72 -10.96 -0.45
CA VAL A 219 13.80 -9.84 -0.73
C VAL A 219 13.18 -9.99 -2.11
N SER A 220 11.93 -9.52 -2.25
CA SER A 220 11.16 -9.64 -3.51
C SER A 220 11.48 -8.59 -4.56
N THR A 221 12.32 -7.63 -4.24
CA THR A 221 12.67 -6.52 -5.13
C THR A 221 13.70 -6.93 -6.17
N ALA A 222 13.73 -6.23 -7.32
CA ALA A 222 14.69 -6.47 -8.41
C ALA A 222 16.15 -6.29 -7.97
N ARG A 223 16.40 -5.50 -6.92
CA ARG A 223 17.72 -5.24 -6.33
C ARG A 223 17.66 -5.48 -4.84
N ARG A 224 18.82 -5.79 -4.24
CA ARG A 224 18.92 -5.90 -2.77
C ARG A 224 18.44 -4.63 -2.10
N TRP A 225 17.74 -4.81 -1.00
CA TRP A 225 17.17 -3.69 -0.28
C TRP A 225 18.24 -2.96 0.54
N PRO A 226 18.31 -1.61 0.50
CA PRO A 226 19.37 -0.88 1.21
C PRO A 226 19.44 -1.15 2.72
N GLY A 227 18.29 -1.40 3.38
CA GLY A 227 18.22 -1.75 4.79
C GLY A 227 18.56 -3.23 5.10
N LEU A 228 18.72 -4.08 4.08
CA LEU A 228 19.04 -5.50 4.19
C LEU A 228 20.11 -5.90 3.14
N PRO A 229 21.30 -5.27 3.12
CA PRO A 229 22.28 -5.42 2.04
C PRO A 229 22.84 -6.85 1.90
N ASN A 230 22.81 -7.63 2.98
CA ASN A 230 23.28 -9.00 3.02
C ASN A 230 22.21 -10.03 2.64
N VAL A 231 20.95 -9.63 2.51
CA VAL A 231 19.85 -10.51 2.11
C VAL A 231 19.76 -10.50 0.58
N PRO A 232 19.84 -11.65 -0.10
CA PRO A 232 19.76 -11.73 -1.54
C PRO A 232 18.36 -11.40 -2.05
N THR A 233 18.24 -11.07 -3.33
CA THR A 233 16.95 -11.00 -4.00
C THR A 233 16.44 -12.40 -4.34
N MET A 234 15.14 -12.54 -4.61
CA MET A 234 14.59 -13.79 -5.15
C MET A 234 15.21 -14.13 -6.51
N MET A 235 15.62 -13.14 -7.30
CA MET A 235 16.33 -13.37 -8.57
C MET A 235 17.72 -13.97 -8.33
N GLU A 236 18.48 -13.45 -7.37
CA GLU A 236 19.77 -14.03 -6.95
C GLU A 236 19.61 -15.45 -6.35
N ALA A 237 18.43 -15.73 -5.76
CA ALA A 237 18.09 -17.05 -5.22
C ALA A 237 17.59 -18.05 -6.30
N GLY A 238 17.66 -17.69 -7.60
CA GLY A 238 17.33 -18.58 -8.70
C GLY A 238 15.93 -18.45 -9.28
N PHE A 239 15.21 -17.36 -8.97
CA PHE A 239 13.87 -17.07 -9.50
C PHE A 239 13.91 -15.83 -10.40
N PRO A 240 14.29 -15.96 -11.70
CA PRO A 240 14.37 -14.83 -12.61
C PRO A 240 13.01 -14.12 -12.75
N ASP A 241 13.01 -12.81 -12.99
CA ASP A 241 11.84 -11.97 -13.15
C ASP A 241 10.89 -11.95 -11.92
N PHE A 242 11.39 -12.34 -10.75
CA PHE A 242 10.64 -12.26 -9.50
C PHE A 242 10.81 -10.89 -8.87
N ASP A 243 9.97 -9.96 -9.28
CA ASP A 243 9.84 -8.63 -8.65
C ASP A 243 8.41 -8.45 -8.17
N VAL A 244 8.21 -8.57 -6.86
CA VAL A 244 6.92 -8.40 -6.16
C VAL A 244 7.08 -7.26 -5.16
N THR A 245 7.49 -6.09 -5.66
CA THR A 245 7.62 -4.88 -4.85
C THR A 245 6.25 -4.34 -4.50
N SER A 246 5.96 -4.18 -3.20
CA SER A 246 4.76 -3.48 -2.76
C SER A 246 4.94 -1.98 -2.92
N TRP A 247 3.89 -1.29 -3.33
CA TRP A 247 3.86 0.16 -3.47
C TRP A 247 2.50 0.73 -3.10
N SER A 248 2.44 2.04 -2.91
CA SER A 248 1.20 2.74 -2.55
C SER A 248 1.08 4.07 -3.23
N GLY A 249 -0.17 4.47 -3.48
CA GLY A 249 -0.50 5.76 -4.05
C GLY A 249 -1.54 6.52 -3.22
N MET A 250 -1.45 7.84 -3.22
CA MET A 250 -2.45 8.74 -2.65
C MET A 250 -3.54 9.04 -3.66
N LEU A 251 -4.79 8.94 -3.23
CA LEU A 251 -5.97 9.06 -4.06
C LEU A 251 -6.97 10.07 -3.47
N GLY A 252 -7.66 10.76 -4.35
CA GLY A 252 -8.91 11.44 -4.07
C GLY A 252 -10.07 10.84 -4.88
N PRO A 253 -11.34 11.14 -4.53
CA PRO A 253 -12.49 10.69 -5.29
C PRO A 253 -12.55 11.37 -6.66
N LYS A 254 -13.22 10.73 -7.61
CA LYS A 254 -13.50 11.30 -8.93
C LYS A 254 -14.18 12.67 -8.81
N GLY A 255 -13.75 13.61 -9.64
CA GLY A 255 -14.29 14.98 -9.63
C GLY A 255 -13.69 15.89 -8.56
N LEU A 256 -12.64 15.45 -7.86
CA LEU A 256 -11.87 16.33 -6.97
C LEU A 256 -11.38 17.55 -7.75
N PRO A 257 -11.67 18.81 -7.29
CA PRO A 257 -11.26 20.01 -7.99
C PRO A 257 -9.74 20.09 -8.22
N ASP A 258 -9.32 20.46 -9.43
CA ASP A 258 -7.92 20.57 -9.81
C ASP A 258 -7.05 21.41 -8.87
N PRO A 259 -7.49 22.56 -8.32
CA PRO A 259 -6.67 23.32 -7.38
C PRO A 259 -6.35 22.53 -6.10
N ILE A 260 -7.33 21.75 -5.60
CA ILE A 260 -7.16 20.91 -4.42
C ILE A 260 -6.23 19.73 -4.73
N ALA A 261 -6.46 19.06 -5.87
CA ALA A 261 -5.61 17.97 -6.31
C ALA A 261 -4.15 18.40 -6.45
N ARG A 262 -3.91 19.52 -7.15
CA ARG A 262 -2.55 20.10 -7.28
C ARG A 262 -1.93 20.45 -5.93
N ARG A 263 -2.67 21.09 -5.02
CA ARG A 263 -2.16 21.42 -3.69
C ARG A 263 -1.72 20.17 -2.93
N LEU A 264 -2.53 19.10 -2.92
CA LEU A 264 -2.19 17.83 -2.27
C LEU A 264 -0.97 17.16 -2.91
N THR A 265 -0.91 17.14 -4.23
CA THR A 265 0.24 16.61 -4.98
C THR A 265 1.53 17.36 -4.67
N ASP A 266 1.50 18.68 -4.73
CA ASP A 266 2.67 19.52 -4.49
C ASP A 266 3.20 19.33 -3.07
N GLU A 267 2.32 19.24 -2.07
CA GLU A 267 2.76 19.02 -0.70
C GLU A 267 3.33 17.62 -0.50
N ALA A 268 2.76 16.59 -1.12
CA ALA A 268 3.33 15.24 -1.08
C ALA A 268 4.74 15.21 -1.70
N ILE A 269 4.92 15.84 -2.87
CA ILE A 269 6.24 15.92 -3.52
C ILE A 269 7.26 16.66 -2.64
N ARG A 270 6.86 17.79 -2.04
CA ARG A 270 7.74 18.55 -1.13
C ARG A 270 8.13 17.77 0.12
N ILE A 271 7.19 16.96 0.67
CA ILE A 271 7.48 16.04 1.79
C ILE A 271 8.55 15.04 1.38
N GLY A 272 8.48 14.49 0.16
CA GLY A 272 9.50 13.58 -0.36
C GLY A 272 10.88 14.21 -0.59
N GLN A 273 10.99 15.54 -0.59
CA GLN A 273 12.25 16.27 -0.67
C GLN A 273 12.86 16.56 0.70
N ASP A 274 12.12 16.32 1.80
CA ASP A 274 12.63 16.49 3.16
C ASP A 274 13.52 15.31 3.56
N PRO A 275 14.83 15.52 3.80
CA PRO A 275 15.74 14.45 4.16
C PRO A 275 15.36 13.74 5.46
N ALA A 276 14.75 14.44 6.43
CA ALA A 276 14.32 13.85 7.70
C ALA A 276 13.14 12.89 7.48
N PHE A 277 12.17 13.27 6.64
CA PHE A 277 11.06 12.40 6.26
C PHE A 277 11.56 11.15 5.52
N VAL A 278 12.44 11.33 4.54
CA VAL A 278 13.03 10.22 3.76
C VAL A 278 13.82 9.27 4.66
N ALA A 279 14.60 9.80 5.60
CA ALA A 279 15.34 8.99 6.57
C ALA A 279 14.39 8.18 7.46
N ARG A 280 13.34 8.81 8.00
CA ARG A 280 12.32 8.13 8.83
C ARG A 280 11.63 6.99 8.07
N TYR A 281 11.26 7.19 6.80
CA TYR A 281 10.71 6.11 5.96
C TYR A 281 11.71 4.97 5.76
N ARG A 282 12.99 5.29 5.52
CA ARG A 282 14.04 4.27 5.35
C ARG A 282 14.26 3.45 6.63
N GLU A 283 14.28 4.08 7.80
CA GLU A 283 14.38 3.41 9.09
C GLU A 283 13.19 2.46 9.33
N MET A 284 12.01 2.82 8.84
CA MET A 284 10.81 1.98 8.87
C MET A 284 10.81 0.88 7.80
N GLY A 285 11.84 0.78 6.96
CA GLY A 285 11.93 -0.23 5.90
C GLY A 285 11.21 0.14 4.61
N ALA A 286 10.97 1.43 4.34
CA ALA A 286 10.33 1.93 3.13
C ALA A 286 11.25 2.88 2.35
N LEU A 287 11.06 2.97 1.04
CA LEU A 287 11.64 4.01 0.20
C LEU A 287 10.55 5.00 -0.19
N ALA A 288 10.66 6.25 0.27
CA ALA A 288 9.77 7.32 -0.16
C ALA A 288 10.01 7.64 -1.64
N THR A 289 9.01 7.44 -2.48
CA THR A 289 9.04 7.80 -3.91
C THR A 289 8.51 9.21 -4.12
N MET A 290 7.40 9.56 -3.51
CA MET A 290 6.76 10.89 -3.48
C MET A 290 6.78 11.59 -4.83
N LYS A 291 6.28 10.90 -5.87
CA LYS A 291 6.21 11.40 -7.25
C LYS A 291 4.78 11.78 -7.62
N GLY A 292 4.66 12.58 -8.69
CA GLY A 292 3.38 13.10 -9.15
C GLY A 292 2.40 12.05 -9.70
N PRO A 293 1.14 12.49 -9.98
CA PRO A 293 0.04 11.60 -10.37
C PRO A 293 0.31 10.82 -11.65
N ASP A 294 1.07 11.36 -12.60
CA ASP A 294 1.39 10.68 -13.85
C ASP A 294 2.24 9.42 -13.63
N VAL A 295 3.18 9.47 -12.65
CA VAL A 295 3.99 8.31 -12.27
C VAL A 295 3.12 7.22 -11.65
N LEU A 296 2.20 7.60 -10.75
CA LEU A 296 1.26 6.66 -10.14
C LEU A 296 0.34 6.04 -11.21
N ARG A 297 -0.20 6.85 -12.14
CA ARG A 297 -1.05 6.37 -13.24
C ARG A 297 -0.32 5.38 -14.12
N ALA A 298 0.87 5.72 -14.59
CA ALA A 298 1.68 4.84 -15.43
C ALA A 298 2.01 3.52 -14.71
N ARG A 299 2.28 3.59 -13.41
CA ARG A 299 2.50 2.39 -12.58
C ARG A 299 1.27 1.50 -12.54
N VAL A 300 0.10 2.05 -12.24
CA VAL A 300 -1.16 1.28 -12.20
C VAL A 300 -1.44 0.62 -13.55
N GLU A 301 -1.29 1.36 -14.65
CA GLU A 301 -1.52 0.85 -16.01
C GLU A 301 -0.55 -0.30 -16.37
N ALA A 302 0.70 -0.22 -15.96
CA ALA A 302 1.70 -1.26 -16.18
C ALA A 302 1.46 -2.51 -15.29
N GLU A 303 1.01 -2.30 -14.05
CA GLU A 303 0.81 -3.39 -13.08
C GLU A 303 -0.46 -4.21 -13.33
N ILE A 304 -1.52 -3.62 -13.88
CA ILE A 304 -2.78 -4.33 -14.15
C ILE A 304 -2.56 -5.60 -15.01
N PRO A 305 -1.97 -5.53 -16.21
CA PRO A 305 -1.75 -6.73 -17.02
C PRO A 305 -0.77 -7.71 -16.38
N ARG A 306 0.27 -7.21 -15.71
CA ARG A 306 1.27 -8.01 -15.01
C ARG A 306 0.63 -8.85 -13.90
N TRP A 307 -0.16 -8.23 -13.02
CA TRP A 307 -0.86 -8.94 -11.94
C TRP A 307 -1.97 -9.84 -12.44
N ALA A 308 -2.63 -9.50 -13.56
CA ALA A 308 -3.56 -10.42 -14.19
C ALA A 308 -2.88 -11.73 -14.62
N GLU A 309 -1.63 -11.67 -15.07
CA GLU A 309 -0.83 -12.85 -15.39
C GLU A 309 -0.45 -13.62 -14.12
N VAL A 310 0.06 -12.93 -13.08
CA VAL A 310 0.42 -13.53 -11.80
C VAL A 310 -0.79 -14.22 -11.14
N VAL A 311 -1.94 -13.57 -11.09
CA VAL A 311 -3.18 -14.14 -10.53
C VAL A 311 -3.62 -15.37 -11.33
N ARG A 312 -3.61 -15.33 -12.66
CA ARG A 312 -3.91 -16.50 -13.49
C ARG A 312 -2.91 -17.64 -13.24
N ALA A 313 -1.61 -17.31 -13.20
CA ALA A 313 -0.56 -18.29 -12.95
C ALA A 313 -0.63 -18.85 -11.52
N SER A 314 -1.06 -18.09 -10.51
CA SER A 314 -1.22 -18.57 -9.13
C SER A 314 -2.43 -19.49 -8.95
N GLY A 315 -3.42 -19.45 -9.85
CA GLY A 315 -4.71 -20.13 -9.67
C GLY A 315 -5.53 -19.58 -8.50
N ALA A 316 -5.09 -18.50 -7.88
CA ALA A 316 -5.83 -17.84 -6.81
C ALA A 316 -7.16 -17.31 -7.35
N ARG A 317 -8.25 -17.65 -6.66
CA ARG A 317 -9.59 -17.10 -6.88
C ARG A 317 -10.19 -16.77 -5.53
N LEU A 318 -10.89 -15.68 -5.44
CA LEU A 318 -11.71 -15.35 -4.28
C LEU A 318 -13.18 -15.52 -4.70
N GLU A 319 -13.92 -16.28 -3.91
CA GLU A 319 -15.36 -16.47 -4.07
C GLU A 319 -16.14 -15.22 -3.66
#